data_8bf629f5a030f89d304442dc05620ec4
#
_entry.id   8bf629f5a030f89d304442dc05620ec4
#
_cell.length_a   1.000
_cell.length_b   1.000
_cell.length_c   1.000
_cell.angle_alpha   90.00
_cell.angle_beta   90.00
_cell.angle_gamma   90.00
#
_symmetry.space_group_name_H-M   'P 1'
#
loop_
_entity.id
_entity.type
_entity.pdbx_description
1 polymer ?
#
loop_
_entity_poly.entity_id
_entity_poly.type
_entity_poly.pdbx_seq_one_letter_code
_entity_poly.pdbx_strand_id
1 'polypeptide(L)'
;GDLLASWADEAFLQTEITSLTQQAALKIFFTMQTEVICGQMIDIDLTTRTSVTDAMIDKKIWLKTASYSFLGPIRIGLALSGSDLVNWDIFSQEMAGKLGRAFQIQDDLREVFVENDFRDISERQPTYLTAHVIKYGSAAQQATLQQLFGQSIDLDKGNRLKNLFQESGAAETAHTSVTNYLKQASLILETRQLAKPIQDEWSELIELIRQFV
;
A
#
# COMPACT_ATOMS: atom_id res chain seq x y z
N GLY A 1 -15.21 -9.56 -9.57
CA GLY A 1 -13.82 -9.88 -9.22
C GLY A 1 -13.23 -10.87 -10.20
N ASP A 2 -13.66 -12.14 -10.17
CA ASP A 2 -13.05 -13.25 -10.91
C ASP A 2 -13.09 -13.08 -12.43
N LEU A 3 -14.20 -12.56 -12.97
CA LEU A 3 -14.33 -12.29 -14.41
C LEU A 3 -13.32 -11.24 -14.90
N LEU A 4 -13.09 -10.18 -14.10
CA LEU A 4 -12.09 -9.15 -14.43
C LEU A 4 -10.66 -9.70 -14.34
N ALA A 5 -10.37 -10.60 -13.41
CA ALA A 5 -9.09 -11.28 -13.33
C ALA A 5 -8.85 -12.14 -14.57
N SER A 6 -9.85 -12.95 -14.98
CA SER A 6 -9.77 -13.76 -16.20
C SER A 6 -9.60 -12.92 -17.46
N TRP A 7 -10.25 -11.76 -17.55
CA TRP A 7 -10.05 -10.84 -18.68
C TRP A 7 -8.68 -10.18 -18.68
N ALA A 8 -8.09 -9.92 -17.50
CA ALA A 8 -6.73 -9.42 -17.40
C ALA A 8 -5.73 -10.47 -17.90
N ASP A 9 -5.93 -11.74 -17.55
CA ASP A 9 -5.11 -12.86 -18.03
C ASP A 9 -5.21 -12.97 -19.56
N GLU A 10 -6.43 -12.93 -20.12
CA GLU A 10 -6.68 -12.98 -21.55
C GLU A 10 -6.05 -11.80 -22.29
N ALA A 11 -6.23 -10.57 -21.79
CA ALA A 11 -5.66 -9.37 -22.39
C ALA A 11 -4.12 -9.42 -22.41
N PHE A 12 -3.50 -9.95 -21.33
CA PHE A 12 -2.06 -10.11 -21.29
C PHE A 12 -1.55 -11.12 -22.31
N LEU A 13 -2.27 -12.25 -22.50
CA LEU A 13 -1.92 -13.29 -23.46
C LEU A 13 -2.08 -12.84 -24.93
N GLN A 14 -2.96 -11.88 -25.19
CA GLN A 14 -3.21 -11.33 -26.53
C GLN A 14 -2.20 -10.26 -26.96
N THR A 15 -1.28 -9.83 -26.06
CA THR A 15 -0.26 -8.82 -26.41
C THR A 15 0.76 -9.39 -27.39
N GLU A 16 1.04 -8.64 -28.47
CA GLU A 16 2.05 -8.97 -29.48
C GLU A 16 3.46 -8.61 -28.98
N ILE A 17 4.09 -9.51 -28.24
CA ILE A 17 5.45 -9.37 -27.73
C ILE A 17 6.26 -10.64 -28.02
N THR A 18 7.61 -10.52 -28.00
CA THR A 18 8.46 -11.69 -28.25
C THR A 18 8.23 -12.78 -27.20
N SER A 19 8.32 -14.06 -27.60
CA SER A 19 8.02 -15.18 -26.72
C SER A 19 8.81 -15.20 -25.41
N LEU A 20 10.08 -14.75 -25.41
CA LEU A 20 10.94 -14.72 -24.23
C LEU A 20 10.54 -13.61 -23.25
N THR A 21 10.32 -12.40 -23.74
CA THR A 21 9.88 -11.25 -22.92
C THR A 21 8.48 -11.51 -22.38
N GLN A 22 7.59 -12.10 -23.16
CA GLN A 22 6.26 -12.48 -22.71
C GLN A 22 6.28 -13.48 -21.56
N GLN A 23 7.09 -14.54 -21.66
CA GLN A 23 7.21 -15.52 -20.58
C GLN A 23 7.73 -14.92 -19.28
N ALA A 24 8.73 -14.03 -19.36
CA ALA A 24 9.25 -13.34 -18.18
C ALA A 24 8.18 -12.45 -17.53
N ALA A 25 7.48 -11.66 -18.33
CA ALA A 25 6.42 -10.77 -17.86
C ALA A 25 5.22 -11.55 -17.29
N LEU A 26 4.81 -12.66 -17.92
CA LEU A 26 3.75 -13.55 -17.42
C LEU A 26 4.11 -14.16 -16.06
N LYS A 27 5.36 -14.61 -15.90
CA LYS A 27 5.80 -15.15 -14.61
C LYS A 27 5.68 -14.11 -13.49
N ILE A 28 6.07 -12.86 -13.76
CA ILE A 28 5.94 -11.75 -12.81
C ILE A 28 4.46 -11.47 -12.53
N PHE A 29 3.62 -11.44 -13.55
CA PHE A 29 2.20 -11.19 -13.45
C PHE A 29 1.48 -12.21 -12.55
N PHE A 30 1.71 -13.51 -12.78
CA PHE A 30 1.13 -14.56 -11.93
C PHE A 30 1.70 -14.57 -10.50
N THR A 31 2.97 -14.21 -10.32
CA THR A 31 3.55 -14.03 -8.98
C THR A 31 2.83 -12.88 -8.25
N MET A 32 2.64 -11.75 -8.92
CA MET A 32 1.91 -10.59 -8.40
C MET A 32 0.47 -10.94 -8.00
N GLN A 33 -0.26 -11.68 -8.84
CA GLN A 33 -1.61 -12.16 -8.52
C GLN A 33 -1.62 -13.05 -7.26
N THR A 34 -0.67 -13.98 -7.17
CA THR A 34 -0.54 -14.85 -5.99
C THR A 34 -0.23 -14.04 -4.74
N GLU A 35 0.67 -13.07 -4.82
CA GLU A 35 1.06 -12.23 -3.70
C GLU A 35 -0.11 -11.37 -3.19
N VAL A 36 -0.90 -10.75 -4.07
CA VAL A 36 -2.06 -9.95 -3.66
C VAL A 36 -3.14 -10.81 -3.01
N ILE A 37 -3.37 -12.03 -3.51
CA ILE A 37 -4.30 -12.98 -2.89
C ILE A 37 -3.82 -13.35 -1.48
N CYS A 38 -2.53 -13.68 -1.32
CA CYS A 38 -1.94 -13.94 -0.01
C CYS A 38 -2.04 -12.71 0.91
N GLY A 39 -1.83 -11.52 0.38
CA GLY A 39 -2.03 -10.26 1.10
C GLY A 39 -3.46 -10.08 1.60
N GLN A 40 -4.45 -10.38 0.76
CA GLN A 40 -5.85 -10.35 1.14
C GLN A 40 -6.21 -11.41 2.20
N MET A 41 -5.63 -12.60 2.10
CA MET A 41 -5.81 -13.64 3.14
C MET A 41 -5.25 -13.18 4.50
N ILE A 42 -4.08 -12.55 4.51
CA ILE A 42 -3.50 -11.97 5.73
C ILE A 42 -4.40 -10.86 6.27
N ASP A 43 -4.90 -9.98 5.41
CA ASP A 43 -5.79 -8.90 5.79
C ASP A 43 -7.03 -9.42 6.52
N ILE A 44 -7.69 -10.45 5.99
CA ILE A 44 -8.83 -11.11 6.63
C ILE A 44 -8.42 -11.80 7.95
N ASP A 45 -7.29 -12.51 7.98
CA ASP A 45 -6.80 -13.17 9.19
C ASP A 45 -6.54 -12.17 10.33
N LEU A 46 -6.01 -11.00 10.01
CA LEU A 46 -5.73 -9.95 10.99
C LEU A 46 -6.98 -9.43 11.71
N THR A 47 -8.16 -9.47 11.08
CA THR A 47 -9.43 -9.02 11.71
C THR A 47 -9.84 -9.89 12.89
N THR A 48 -9.40 -11.14 12.92
CA THR A 48 -9.75 -12.14 13.95
C THR A 48 -8.71 -12.26 15.07
N ARG A 49 -7.54 -11.64 14.90
CA ARG A 49 -6.45 -11.74 15.86
C ARG A 49 -6.65 -10.84 17.07
N THR A 50 -6.25 -11.34 18.22
CA THR A 50 -6.25 -10.59 19.48
C THR A 50 -5.03 -9.68 19.63
N SER A 51 -3.95 -9.96 18.89
CA SER A 51 -2.75 -9.13 18.84
C SER A 51 -2.22 -9.03 17.41
N VAL A 52 -1.88 -7.82 17.00
CA VAL A 52 -1.31 -7.53 15.69
C VAL A 52 0.01 -6.80 15.89
N THR A 53 1.07 -7.27 15.23
CA THR A 53 2.41 -6.65 15.29
C THR A 53 2.67 -5.76 14.08
N ASP A 54 3.58 -4.80 14.21
CA ASP A 54 4.04 -3.95 13.09
C ASP A 54 4.51 -4.80 11.89
N ALA A 55 5.22 -5.90 12.16
CA ALA A 55 5.69 -6.81 11.12
C ALA A 55 4.55 -7.50 10.32
N MET A 56 3.41 -7.76 10.97
CA MET A 56 2.24 -8.32 10.31
C MET A 56 1.56 -7.28 9.42
N ILE A 57 1.45 -6.05 9.89
CA ILE A 57 0.93 -4.91 9.11
C ILE A 57 1.86 -4.63 7.91
N ASP A 58 3.17 -4.58 8.13
CA ASP A 58 4.15 -4.39 7.06
C ASP A 58 4.06 -5.50 6.00
N LYS A 59 3.88 -6.75 6.41
CA LYS A 59 3.71 -7.86 5.48
C LYS A 59 2.41 -7.75 4.67
N LYS A 60 1.31 -7.33 5.33
CA LYS A 60 0.04 -7.04 4.65
C LYS A 60 0.23 -5.94 3.59
N ILE A 61 0.81 -4.80 3.97
CA ILE A 61 1.05 -3.67 3.07
C ILE A 61 1.95 -4.10 1.90
N TRP A 62 2.99 -4.88 2.19
CA TRP A 62 3.87 -5.38 1.12
C TRP A 62 3.11 -6.22 0.11
N LEU A 63 2.38 -7.23 0.53
CA LEU A 63 1.73 -8.18 -0.36
C LEU A 63 0.47 -7.60 -1.03
N LYS A 64 -0.36 -6.85 -0.27
CA LYS A 64 -1.64 -6.35 -0.74
C LYS A 64 -1.52 -5.04 -1.52
N THR A 65 -0.48 -4.24 -1.27
CA THR A 65 -0.33 -2.90 -1.86
C THR A 65 0.98 -2.74 -2.61
N ALA A 66 2.14 -2.88 -1.96
CA ALA A 66 3.44 -2.57 -2.58
C ALA A 66 3.78 -3.51 -3.75
N SER A 67 3.57 -4.81 -3.58
CA SER A 67 3.85 -5.81 -4.61
C SER A 67 2.91 -5.65 -5.81
N TYR A 68 1.61 -5.52 -5.56
CA TYR A 68 0.59 -5.45 -6.61
C TYR A 68 0.61 -4.10 -7.35
N SER A 69 0.66 -2.98 -6.61
CA SER A 69 0.51 -1.65 -7.21
C SER A 69 1.81 -1.09 -7.79
N PHE A 70 2.96 -1.56 -7.31
CA PHE A 70 4.26 -0.99 -7.67
C PHE A 70 5.27 -2.03 -8.17
N LEU A 71 5.64 -3.03 -7.36
CA LEU A 71 6.70 -3.98 -7.72
C LEU A 71 6.39 -4.77 -9.00
N GLY A 72 5.18 -5.32 -9.09
CA GLY A 72 4.73 -6.08 -10.25
C GLY A 72 4.77 -5.25 -11.53
N PRO A 73 4.10 -4.08 -11.59
CA PRO A 73 4.14 -3.19 -12.76
C PRO A 73 5.56 -2.76 -13.14
N ILE A 74 6.43 -2.39 -12.18
CA ILE A 74 7.83 -2.04 -12.45
C ILE A 74 8.55 -3.21 -13.13
N ARG A 75 8.47 -4.41 -12.55
CA ARG A 75 9.14 -5.59 -13.08
C ARG A 75 8.58 -6.05 -14.43
N ILE A 76 7.26 -5.94 -14.64
CA ILE A 76 6.63 -6.23 -15.93
C ILE A 76 7.17 -5.27 -16.99
N GLY A 77 7.21 -3.97 -16.72
CA GLY A 77 7.76 -2.97 -17.63
C GLY A 77 9.24 -3.24 -17.98
N LEU A 78 10.05 -3.58 -16.96
CA LEU A 78 11.45 -3.97 -17.16
C LEU A 78 11.59 -5.25 -18.00
N ALA A 79 10.77 -6.26 -17.75
CA ALA A 79 10.77 -7.49 -18.55
C ALA A 79 10.39 -7.23 -20.00
N LEU A 80 9.34 -6.43 -20.24
CA LEU A 80 8.88 -6.07 -21.58
C LEU A 80 9.89 -5.22 -22.37
N SER A 81 10.67 -4.38 -21.68
CA SER A 81 11.75 -3.61 -22.31
C SER A 81 13.01 -4.42 -22.61
N GLY A 82 13.07 -5.69 -22.18
CA GLY A 82 14.26 -6.52 -22.28
C GLY A 82 15.39 -6.14 -21.32
N SER A 83 15.06 -5.37 -20.27
CA SER A 83 16.03 -4.97 -19.26
C SER A 83 16.49 -6.14 -18.40
N ASP A 84 17.71 -6.09 -17.90
CA ASP A 84 18.24 -7.07 -16.96
C ASP A 84 17.55 -6.91 -15.58
N LEU A 85 16.60 -7.79 -15.27
CA LEU A 85 15.84 -7.77 -14.04
C LEU A 85 16.71 -7.87 -12.78
N VAL A 86 17.85 -8.56 -12.85
CA VAL A 86 18.78 -8.71 -11.70
C VAL A 86 19.39 -7.36 -11.34
N ASN A 87 19.84 -6.59 -12.33
CA ASN A 87 20.40 -5.26 -12.11
C ASN A 87 19.38 -4.23 -11.59
N TRP A 88 18.09 -4.49 -11.80
CA TRP A 88 16.99 -3.61 -11.38
C TRP A 88 16.27 -4.10 -10.13
N ASP A 89 16.64 -5.26 -9.58
CA ASP A 89 15.87 -5.89 -8.51
C ASP A 89 15.84 -5.05 -7.23
N ILE A 90 16.99 -4.58 -6.76
CA ILE A 90 17.10 -3.74 -5.55
C ILE A 90 16.31 -2.45 -5.74
N PHE A 91 16.50 -1.75 -6.86
CA PHE A 91 15.75 -0.53 -7.18
C PHE A 91 14.25 -0.78 -7.16
N SER A 92 13.78 -1.83 -7.81
CA SER A 92 12.35 -2.16 -7.91
C SER A 92 11.74 -2.43 -6.53
N GLN A 93 12.43 -3.20 -5.69
CA GLN A 93 11.97 -3.52 -4.33
C GLN A 93 11.96 -2.29 -3.42
N GLU A 94 13.00 -1.49 -3.45
CA GLU A 94 13.08 -0.28 -2.62
C GLU A 94 12.02 0.75 -3.03
N MET A 95 11.88 1.03 -4.32
CA MET A 95 10.85 1.96 -4.82
C MET A 95 9.45 1.46 -4.45
N ALA A 96 9.12 0.20 -4.75
CA ALA A 96 7.83 -0.38 -4.42
C ALA A 96 7.55 -0.34 -2.91
N GLY A 97 8.55 -0.64 -2.09
CA GLY A 97 8.41 -0.61 -0.63
C GLY A 97 8.14 0.80 -0.08
N LYS A 98 8.75 1.84 -0.65
CA LYS A 98 8.52 3.23 -0.22
C LYS A 98 7.17 3.76 -0.72
N LEU A 99 6.90 3.58 -2.01
CA LEU A 99 5.66 4.05 -2.61
C LEU A 99 4.43 3.30 -2.07
N GLY A 100 4.54 1.98 -1.89
CA GLY A 100 3.44 1.18 -1.37
C GLY A 100 3.06 1.54 0.07
N ARG A 101 4.06 1.80 0.94
CA ARG A 101 3.78 2.29 2.31
C ARG A 101 3.19 3.70 2.31
N ALA A 102 3.77 4.61 1.51
CA ALA A 102 3.23 5.96 1.40
C ALA A 102 1.78 5.94 0.94
N PHE A 103 1.49 5.18 -0.12
CA PHE A 103 0.16 5.05 -0.69
C PHE A 103 -0.85 4.47 0.31
N GLN A 104 -0.51 3.37 1.01
CA GLN A 104 -1.42 2.76 1.98
C GLN A 104 -1.71 3.68 3.16
N ILE A 105 -0.69 4.39 3.70
CA ILE A 105 -0.91 5.33 4.80
C ILE A 105 -1.78 6.51 4.35
N GLN A 106 -1.61 6.98 3.09
CA GLN A 106 -2.47 8.00 2.51
C GLN A 106 -3.90 7.52 2.36
N ASP A 107 -4.10 6.26 1.94
CA ASP A 107 -5.41 5.64 1.81
C ASP A 107 -6.13 5.56 3.17
N ASP A 108 -5.44 5.06 4.21
CA ASP A 108 -5.96 5.03 5.60
C ASP A 108 -6.37 6.44 6.10
N LEU A 109 -5.58 7.47 5.78
CA LEU A 109 -5.90 8.87 6.14
C LEU A 109 -7.11 9.39 5.37
N ARG A 110 -7.16 9.16 4.06
CA ARG A 110 -8.20 9.62 3.15
C ARG A 110 -9.55 9.03 3.53
N GLU A 111 -9.63 7.71 3.76
CA GLU A 111 -10.87 7.04 4.18
C GLU A 111 -11.45 7.72 5.42
N VAL A 112 -10.63 7.94 6.44
CA VAL A 112 -11.09 8.52 7.71
C VAL A 112 -11.41 10.02 7.60
N PHE A 113 -10.49 10.82 7.04
CA PHE A 113 -10.57 12.28 7.16
C PHE A 113 -11.27 12.97 6.00
N VAL A 114 -11.26 12.36 4.81
CA VAL A 114 -11.85 12.94 3.59
C VAL A 114 -13.17 12.26 3.25
N GLU A 115 -13.17 10.94 3.11
CA GLU A 115 -14.33 10.18 2.66
C GLU A 115 -15.35 9.91 3.78
N ASN A 116 -14.94 10.01 5.04
CA ASN A 116 -15.74 9.59 6.20
C ASN A 116 -16.15 8.12 6.10
N ASP A 117 -15.31 7.31 5.48
CA ASP A 117 -15.47 5.87 5.43
C ASP A 117 -14.75 5.23 6.63
N PHE A 118 -15.47 4.48 7.41
CA PHE A 118 -14.96 3.82 8.61
C PHE A 118 -15.11 2.30 8.52
N ARG A 119 -15.14 1.75 7.29
CA ARG A 119 -15.31 0.31 7.08
C ARG A 119 -14.20 -0.48 7.74
N ASP A 120 -12.97 -0.04 7.61
CA ASP A 120 -11.81 -0.70 8.23
C ASP A 120 -11.99 -0.83 9.74
N ILE A 121 -12.50 0.21 10.40
CA ILE A 121 -12.76 0.18 11.83
C ILE A 121 -13.92 -0.77 12.14
N SER A 122 -15.00 -0.71 11.34
CA SER A 122 -16.20 -1.55 11.52
C SER A 122 -15.89 -3.03 11.30
N GLU A 123 -15.01 -3.35 10.38
CA GLU A 123 -14.58 -4.70 10.02
C GLU A 123 -13.37 -5.20 10.84
N ARG A 124 -12.91 -4.41 11.82
CA ARG A 124 -11.73 -4.68 12.65
C ARG A 124 -10.43 -4.81 11.85
N GLN A 125 -10.33 -4.11 10.72
CA GLN A 125 -9.10 -4.08 9.93
C GLN A 125 -8.03 -3.24 10.64
N PRO A 126 -6.82 -3.79 10.86
CA PRO A 126 -5.72 -3.00 11.41
C PRO A 126 -5.17 -2.07 10.33
N THR A 127 -5.24 -0.77 10.61
CA THR A 127 -4.67 0.30 9.79
C THR A 127 -3.42 0.88 10.45
N TYR A 128 -2.70 1.75 9.73
CA TYR A 128 -1.58 2.51 10.32
C TYR A 128 -2.04 3.36 11.51
N LEU A 129 -3.23 3.98 11.41
CA LEU A 129 -3.79 4.82 12.46
C LEU A 129 -4.16 4.02 13.72
N THR A 130 -4.84 2.90 13.55
CA THR A 130 -5.21 2.03 14.69
C THR A 130 -3.99 1.43 15.37
N ALA A 131 -2.99 0.99 14.60
CA ALA A 131 -1.73 0.47 15.13
C ALA A 131 -0.98 1.51 15.97
N HIS A 132 -0.96 2.77 15.53
CA HIS A 132 -0.35 3.86 16.30
C HIS A 132 -1.05 4.05 17.65
N VAL A 133 -2.39 4.12 17.69
CA VAL A 133 -3.14 4.27 18.95
C VAL A 133 -2.91 3.08 19.88
N ILE A 134 -2.90 1.86 19.37
CA ILE A 134 -2.64 0.65 20.17
C ILE A 134 -1.25 0.70 20.81
N LYS A 135 -0.25 1.21 20.09
CA LYS A 135 1.15 1.19 20.54
C LYS A 135 1.53 2.38 21.41
N TYR A 136 1.04 3.57 21.09
CA TYR A 136 1.50 4.83 21.68
C TYR A 136 0.40 5.63 22.39
N GLY A 137 -0.87 5.27 22.18
CA GLY A 137 -1.99 5.95 22.82
C GLY A 137 -2.00 5.73 24.34
N SER A 138 -2.54 6.71 25.06
CA SER A 138 -2.84 6.56 26.49
C SER A 138 -3.85 5.44 26.74
N ALA A 139 -3.94 4.94 27.97
CA ALA A 139 -4.92 3.90 28.34
C ALA A 139 -6.37 4.31 28.00
N ALA A 140 -6.71 5.60 28.13
CA ALA A 140 -8.04 6.12 27.77
C ALA A 140 -8.27 6.09 26.25
N GLN A 141 -7.27 6.45 25.45
CA GLN A 141 -7.32 6.41 23.98
C GLN A 141 -7.43 4.98 23.46
N GLN A 142 -6.64 4.06 24.02
CA GLN A 142 -6.71 2.63 23.67
C GLN A 142 -8.09 2.05 24.02
N ALA A 143 -8.64 2.38 25.18
CA ALA A 143 -9.99 1.96 25.58
C ALA A 143 -11.07 2.53 24.64
N THR A 144 -10.93 3.78 24.20
CA THR A 144 -11.84 4.41 23.24
C THR A 144 -11.79 3.68 21.89
N LEU A 145 -10.59 3.38 21.38
CA LEU A 145 -10.43 2.60 20.15
C LEU A 145 -11.10 1.22 20.30
N GLN A 146 -10.81 0.53 21.39
CA GLN A 146 -11.35 -0.82 21.64
C GLN A 146 -12.89 -0.84 21.68
N GLN A 147 -13.53 0.21 22.20
CA GLN A 147 -14.98 0.35 22.21
C GLN A 147 -15.59 0.53 20.81
N LEU A 148 -14.85 1.16 19.90
CA LEU A 148 -15.34 1.50 18.57
C LEU A 148 -14.96 0.43 17.52
N PHE A 149 -13.88 -0.30 17.75
CA PHE A 149 -13.31 -1.26 16.81
C PHE A 149 -14.22 -2.50 16.66
N GLY A 150 -14.71 -2.73 15.45
CA GLY A 150 -15.67 -3.79 15.15
C GLY A 150 -17.12 -3.42 15.40
N GLN A 151 -17.40 -2.12 15.55
CA GLN A 151 -18.78 -1.60 15.72
C GLN A 151 -19.23 -0.88 14.45
N SER A 152 -20.52 -0.84 14.21
CA SER A 152 -21.09 0.06 13.20
C SER A 152 -20.81 1.51 13.61
N ILE A 153 -20.23 2.29 12.70
CA ILE A 153 -19.79 3.67 12.93
C ILE A 153 -20.82 4.62 12.30
N ASP A 154 -21.52 5.35 13.15
CA ASP A 154 -22.35 6.49 12.78
C ASP A 154 -21.52 7.81 12.78
N LEU A 155 -22.15 8.93 12.48
CA LEU A 155 -21.47 10.22 12.39
C LEU A 155 -20.80 10.63 13.70
N ASP A 156 -21.44 10.38 14.85
CA ASP A 156 -20.89 10.76 16.16
C ASP A 156 -19.67 9.91 16.52
N LYS A 157 -19.76 8.61 16.30
CA LYS A 157 -18.62 7.70 16.47
C LYS A 157 -17.49 8.03 15.49
N GLY A 158 -17.80 8.38 14.24
CA GLY A 158 -16.83 8.82 13.25
C GLY A 158 -16.08 10.07 13.70
N ASN A 159 -16.78 11.06 14.22
CA ASN A 159 -16.15 12.26 14.78
C ASN A 159 -15.27 11.94 16.01
N ARG A 160 -15.70 11.02 16.87
CA ARG A 160 -14.88 10.55 17.99
C ARG A 160 -13.61 9.85 17.53
N LEU A 161 -13.67 9.06 16.46
CA LEU A 161 -12.48 8.40 15.85
C LEU A 161 -11.51 9.42 15.26
N LYS A 162 -12.01 10.40 14.52
CA LYS A 162 -11.16 11.49 13.98
C LYS A 162 -10.43 12.22 15.09
N ASN A 163 -11.14 12.63 16.14
CA ASN A 163 -10.54 13.28 17.29
C ASN A 163 -9.50 12.38 17.98
N LEU A 164 -9.83 11.09 18.15
CA LEU A 164 -8.89 10.11 18.72
C LEU A 164 -7.59 10.04 17.92
N PHE A 165 -7.66 9.94 16.59
CA PHE A 165 -6.48 9.85 15.74
C PHE A 165 -5.68 11.16 15.71
N GLN A 166 -6.32 12.30 15.85
CA GLN A 166 -5.66 13.59 15.99
C GLN A 166 -4.98 13.76 17.37
N GLU A 167 -5.73 13.54 18.45
CA GLU A 167 -5.23 13.74 19.82
C GLU A 167 -4.17 12.72 20.24
N SER A 168 -4.18 11.51 19.67
CA SER A 168 -3.14 10.50 19.91
C SER A 168 -1.85 10.75 19.12
N GLY A 169 -1.84 11.72 18.19
CA GLY A 169 -0.74 11.95 17.26
C GLY A 169 -0.66 10.94 16.10
N ALA A 170 -1.64 10.04 15.96
CA ALA A 170 -1.65 9.04 14.89
C ALA A 170 -1.69 9.69 13.50
N ALA A 171 -2.55 10.69 13.31
CA ALA A 171 -2.68 11.40 12.04
C ALA A 171 -1.38 12.17 11.68
N GLU A 172 -0.79 12.90 12.64
CA GLU A 172 0.47 13.63 12.43
C GLU A 172 1.63 12.68 12.10
N THR A 173 1.74 11.57 12.82
CA THR A 173 2.76 10.54 12.54
C THR A 173 2.57 9.91 11.17
N ALA A 174 1.32 9.67 10.75
CA ALA A 174 0.99 9.17 9.42
C ALA A 174 1.47 10.13 8.32
N HIS A 175 1.11 11.42 8.39
CA HIS A 175 1.57 12.44 7.43
C HIS A 175 3.09 12.57 7.38
N THR A 176 3.75 12.55 8.54
CA THR A 176 5.22 12.56 8.63
C THR A 176 5.83 11.34 7.96
N SER A 177 5.25 10.16 8.17
CA SER A 177 5.72 8.90 7.58
C SER A 177 5.56 8.89 6.06
N VAL A 178 4.43 9.36 5.53
CA VAL A 178 4.22 9.54 4.08
C VAL A 178 5.30 10.43 3.50
N THR A 179 5.49 11.63 4.08
CA THR A 179 6.51 12.58 3.62
C THR A 179 7.91 11.96 3.59
N ASN A 180 8.26 11.21 4.63
CA ASN A 180 9.55 10.53 4.72
C ASN A 180 9.72 9.42 3.68
N TYR A 181 8.69 8.61 3.44
CA TYR A 181 8.73 7.56 2.41
C TYR A 181 8.86 8.14 1.01
N LEU A 182 8.09 9.18 0.68
CA LEU A 182 8.18 9.85 -0.62
C LEU A 182 9.54 10.54 -0.82
N LYS A 183 10.11 11.15 0.22
CA LYS A 183 11.47 11.70 0.19
C LYS A 183 12.52 10.61 -0.07
N GLN A 184 12.39 9.44 0.57
CA GLN A 184 13.29 8.31 0.32
C GLN A 184 13.14 7.78 -1.10
N ALA A 185 11.91 7.70 -1.65
CA ALA A 185 11.69 7.32 -3.04
C ALA A 185 12.35 8.29 -4.02
N SER A 186 12.23 9.60 -3.78
CA SER A 186 12.93 10.63 -4.59
C SER A 186 14.45 10.46 -4.55
N LEU A 187 15.01 10.17 -3.37
CA LEU A 187 16.46 9.95 -3.23
C LEU A 187 16.95 8.71 -3.98
N ILE A 188 16.17 7.61 -3.95
CA ILE A 188 16.46 6.40 -4.72
C ILE A 188 16.49 6.74 -6.23
N LEU A 189 15.51 7.53 -6.69
CA LEU A 189 15.41 7.97 -8.08
C LEU A 189 16.61 8.80 -8.51
N GLU A 190 17.05 9.76 -7.70
CA GLU A 190 18.21 10.61 -7.96
C GLU A 190 19.51 9.80 -8.08
N THR A 191 19.69 8.81 -7.21
CA THR A 191 20.91 7.99 -7.19
C THR A 191 21.01 7.05 -8.38
N ARG A 192 19.92 6.70 -9.05
CA ARG A 192 19.90 5.73 -10.16
C ARG A 192 20.29 6.33 -11.51
N GLN A 193 20.33 7.66 -11.66
CA GLN A 193 20.72 8.35 -12.91
C GLN A 193 19.89 7.88 -14.13
N LEU A 194 18.58 7.86 -14.00
CA LEU A 194 17.67 7.50 -15.08
C LEU A 194 17.68 8.57 -16.19
N ALA A 195 17.31 8.17 -17.42
CA ALA A 195 17.07 9.12 -18.49
C ALA A 195 15.97 10.14 -18.08
N LYS A 196 16.15 11.40 -18.45
CA LYS A 196 15.29 12.51 -18.00
C LYS A 196 13.79 12.25 -18.16
N PRO A 197 13.29 11.74 -19.29
CA PRO A 197 11.84 11.46 -19.42
C PRO A 197 11.32 10.45 -18.39
N ILE A 198 12.09 9.40 -18.10
CA ILE A 198 11.73 8.38 -17.12
C ILE A 198 11.76 8.97 -15.71
N GLN A 199 12.75 9.81 -15.41
CA GLN A 199 12.85 10.49 -14.13
C GLN A 199 11.66 11.44 -13.90
N ASP A 200 11.21 12.12 -14.93
CA ASP A 200 10.06 13.04 -14.87
C ASP A 200 8.76 12.26 -14.56
N GLU A 201 8.50 11.13 -15.24
CA GLU A 201 7.35 10.27 -14.97
C GLU A 201 7.34 9.73 -13.51
N TRP A 202 8.50 9.30 -13.01
CA TRP A 202 8.61 8.88 -11.61
C TRP A 202 8.35 10.02 -10.64
N SER A 203 8.83 11.22 -10.94
CA SER A 203 8.62 12.40 -10.10
C SER A 203 7.15 12.79 -10.08
N GLU A 204 6.45 12.68 -11.22
CA GLU A 204 5.01 12.90 -11.32
C GLU A 204 4.22 11.88 -10.50
N LEU A 205 4.59 10.59 -10.57
CA LEU A 205 3.96 9.55 -9.75
C LEU A 205 4.15 9.81 -8.24
N ILE A 206 5.34 10.21 -7.82
CA ILE A 206 5.63 10.56 -6.41
C ILE A 206 4.75 11.74 -5.97
N GLU A 207 4.62 12.77 -6.83
CA GLU A 207 3.80 13.93 -6.53
C GLU A 207 2.30 13.59 -6.52
N LEU A 208 1.84 12.73 -7.41
CA LEU A 208 0.46 12.22 -7.41
C LEU A 208 0.12 11.53 -6.08
N ILE A 209 1.00 10.66 -5.58
CA ILE A 209 0.81 10.02 -4.27
C ILE A 209 0.81 11.07 -3.15
N ARG A 210 1.64 12.11 -3.22
CA ARG A 210 1.68 13.18 -2.22
C ARG A 210 0.36 13.94 -2.12
N GLN A 211 -0.31 14.14 -3.24
CA GLN A 211 -1.56 14.91 -3.34
C GLN A 211 -2.83 14.08 -3.08
N PHE A 212 -2.67 12.78 -2.79
CA PHE A 212 -3.80 11.85 -2.68
C PHE A 212 -4.70 12.14 -1.47
N VAL A 213 -4.24 12.90 -0.45
CA VAL A 213 -5.01 13.36 0.73
C VAL A 213 -4.94 14.85 0.89
#